data_ba19d912b4887d68996d40116c329b82
#
_entry.id   ba19d912b4887d68996d40116c329b82
#
_cell.length_a   1.000
_cell.length_b   1.000
_cell.length_c   1.000
_cell.angle_alpha   90.00
_cell.angle_beta   90.00
_cell.angle_gamma   90.00
#
_symmetry.space_group_name_H-M   'P 1'
#
loop_
_entity.id
_entity.type
_entity.pdbx_description
1 polymer ?
#
loop_
_entity_poly.entity_id
_entity_poly.type
_entity_poly.pdbx_seq_one_letter_code
_entity_poly.pdbx_strand_id
1 'polypeptide(L)'
;MKRALQILVLLVAALAGYLAFWPVPIEPVAWQPPPWPGYAGPHAANQRLGAAQVVSVAPEIGPEHIGFGPDGKLYTGVLSGAVLRMNADGSARETVVNTGGRPLGFDFTAGGQLVIGDAIKGLLALQSDGTLRVLADSVDGDPIRYADAVVIAADGRMYFTDATRRFPPAEFGTFDAALLDVLEHSCTGRVLVHEPATGQTSVLMDGLCFPNGVALSGDEQHLFIAETGEYRIWKVEASSRGLEAGALATAGDARARVIASNLPGFPDNLTRSPDGRLWTGLTKPRSSTVDGMAGHPWLRALTLRLPRSLWPVPAAYGHVIAFDEDGRVVADLQDPTGRIAETSGVTEHEGRLYVHSLHAGAFGVMDAAAAGLVPPSSPEGLEPVQRVP
;
A
#
# COMPACT_ATOMS: atom_id res chain seq x y z
N MET A 1 8.21 -57.07 5.85
CA MET A 1 6.96 -56.32 6.16
C MET A 1 6.98 -55.58 7.49
N LYS A 2 7.19 -56.23 8.67
CA LYS A 2 7.15 -55.56 9.99
C LYS A 2 8.13 -54.37 10.10
N ARG A 3 9.40 -54.48 9.67
CA ARG A 3 10.39 -53.38 9.67
C ARG A 3 9.99 -52.20 8.78
N ALA A 4 9.46 -52.48 7.59
CA ALA A 4 9.01 -51.39 6.69
C ALA A 4 7.81 -50.62 7.30
N LEU A 5 6.87 -51.32 7.93
CA LEU A 5 5.76 -50.70 8.65
C LEU A 5 6.23 -49.85 9.84
N GLN A 6 7.21 -50.34 10.62
CA GLN A 6 7.80 -49.56 11.73
C GLN A 6 8.47 -48.26 11.23
N ILE A 7 9.26 -48.37 10.14
CA ILE A 7 9.89 -47.19 9.52
C ILE A 7 8.82 -46.21 9.04
N LEU A 8 7.77 -46.66 8.39
CA LEU A 8 6.67 -45.79 7.94
C LEU A 8 6.00 -45.08 9.11
N VAL A 9 5.70 -45.81 10.19
CA VAL A 9 5.10 -45.19 11.39
C VAL A 9 6.01 -44.11 12.01
N LEU A 10 7.32 -44.39 12.07
CA LEU A 10 8.29 -43.38 12.59
C LEU A 10 8.36 -42.15 11.68
N LEU A 11 8.35 -42.34 10.35
CA LEU A 11 8.35 -41.22 9.41
C LEU A 11 7.07 -40.38 9.52
N VAL A 12 5.91 -41.03 9.65
CA VAL A 12 4.63 -40.33 9.84
C VAL A 12 4.63 -39.57 11.17
N ALA A 13 5.11 -40.19 12.24
CA ALA A 13 5.22 -39.54 13.55
C ALA A 13 6.20 -38.34 13.52
N ALA A 14 7.34 -38.48 12.84
CA ALA A 14 8.30 -37.38 12.66
C ALA A 14 7.69 -36.22 11.86
N LEU A 15 6.99 -36.52 10.75
CA LEU A 15 6.30 -35.53 9.96
C LEU A 15 5.19 -34.83 10.75
N ALA A 16 4.40 -35.57 11.50
CA ALA A 16 3.36 -35.01 12.37
C ALA A 16 3.97 -34.11 13.45
N GLY A 17 5.09 -34.55 14.07
CA GLY A 17 5.84 -33.73 15.03
C GLY A 17 6.38 -32.43 14.41
N TYR A 18 6.94 -32.49 13.20
CA TYR A 18 7.39 -31.33 12.45
C TYR A 18 6.22 -30.38 12.18
N LEU A 19 5.12 -30.84 11.62
CA LEU A 19 3.96 -30.04 11.28
C LEU A 19 3.27 -29.44 12.53
N ALA A 20 3.34 -30.11 13.68
CA ALA A 20 2.75 -29.62 14.91
C ALA A 20 3.62 -28.60 15.64
N PHE A 21 4.94 -28.81 15.69
CA PHE A 21 5.82 -28.15 16.68
C PHE A 21 7.00 -27.39 16.07
N TRP A 22 7.31 -27.53 14.78
CA TRP A 22 8.42 -26.77 14.21
C TRP A 22 8.19 -25.28 14.38
N PRO A 23 9.16 -24.50 14.93
CA PRO A 23 8.98 -23.08 15.17
C PRO A 23 8.78 -22.31 13.87
N VAL A 24 7.87 -21.34 13.91
CA VAL A 24 7.61 -20.38 12.83
C VAL A 24 7.72 -18.97 13.39
N PRO A 25 8.00 -17.95 12.56
CA PRO A 25 8.25 -16.60 13.05
C PRO A 25 7.00 -15.86 13.53
N ILE A 26 5.79 -16.42 13.37
CA ILE A 26 4.52 -15.77 13.71
C ILE A 26 3.87 -16.35 14.96
N GLU A 27 3.15 -15.50 15.68
CA GLU A 27 2.26 -15.81 16.78
C GLU A 27 0.83 -15.38 16.44
N PRO A 28 0.11 -16.16 15.59
CA PRO A 28 -1.13 -15.69 14.98
C PRO A 28 -2.22 -15.37 15.98
N VAL A 29 -2.82 -14.19 15.85
CA VAL A 29 -3.97 -13.73 16.64
C VAL A 29 -5.26 -14.09 15.92
N ALA A 30 -6.21 -14.73 16.62
CA ALA A 30 -7.51 -15.05 16.04
C ALA A 30 -8.32 -13.77 15.77
N TRP A 31 -8.91 -13.68 14.59
CA TRP A 31 -9.79 -12.60 14.21
C TRP A 31 -10.91 -13.11 13.31
N GLN A 32 -11.89 -12.28 13.04
CA GLN A 32 -13.02 -12.63 12.20
C GLN A 32 -13.17 -11.62 11.06
N PRO A 33 -12.72 -12.00 9.85
CA PRO A 33 -12.89 -11.14 8.69
C PRO A 33 -14.38 -10.91 8.40
N PRO A 34 -14.75 -9.73 7.88
CA PRO A 34 -16.13 -9.49 7.48
C PRO A 34 -16.52 -10.46 6.34
N PRO A 35 -17.78 -10.93 6.30
CA PRO A 35 -18.26 -11.83 5.25
C PRO A 35 -18.04 -11.22 3.86
N TRP A 36 -17.34 -11.92 3.00
CA TRP A 36 -17.09 -11.47 1.63
C TRP A 36 -18.18 -11.97 0.68
N PRO A 37 -18.92 -11.07 -0.02
CA PRO A 37 -19.98 -11.43 -0.94
C PRO A 37 -19.48 -11.90 -2.30
N GLY A 38 -18.17 -11.97 -2.53
CA GLY A 38 -17.57 -12.18 -3.85
C GLY A 38 -17.54 -10.88 -4.68
N TYR A 39 -17.26 -11.02 -5.96
CA TYR A 39 -17.28 -9.89 -6.89
C TYR A 39 -18.73 -9.50 -7.24
N ALA A 40 -19.33 -8.66 -6.41
CA ALA A 40 -20.73 -8.23 -6.52
C ALA A 40 -20.88 -6.71 -6.26
N GLY A 41 -22.04 -6.17 -6.62
CA GLY A 41 -22.32 -4.74 -6.41
C GLY A 41 -21.32 -3.84 -7.13
N PRO A 42 -20.74 -2.83 -6.47
CA PRO A 42 -19.78 -1.92 -7.10
C PRO A 42 -18.49 -2.63 -7.56
N HIS A 43 -18.20 -3.80 -6.99
CA HIS A 43 -17.05 -4.64 -7.31
C HIS A 43 -17.40 -5.81 -8.25
N ALA A 44 -18.51 -5.72 -9.01
CA ALA A 44 -18.87 -6.75 -9.97
C ALA A 44 -17.73 -7.01 -10.97
N ALA A 45 -17.49 -8.32 -11.27
CA ALA A 45 -16.39 -8.73 -12.12
C ALA A 45 -16.40 -8.02 -13.48
N ASN A 46 -15.24 -7.54 -13.89
CA ASN A 46 -15.05 -6.85 -15.17
C ASN A 46 -13.63 -7.10 -15.72
N GLN A 47 -13.32 -6.51 -16.90
CA GLN A 47 -12.02 -6.64 -17.56
C GLN A 47 -11.48 -5.28 -18.00
N ARG A 48 -11.94 -4.19 -17.39
CA ARG A 48 -11.67 -2.82 -17.82
C ARG A 48 -10.20 -2.45 -17.72
N LEU A 49 -9.48 -2.96 -16.72
CA LEU A 49 -8.05 -2.75 -16.55
C LEU A 49 -7.22 -3.46 -17.64
N GLY A 50 -7.74 -4.51 -18.25
CA GLY A 50 -7.09 -5.22 -19.35
C GLY A 50 -6.80 -4.38 -20.60
N ALA A 51 -7.41 -3.19 -20.72
CA ALA A 51 -7.13 -2.23 -21.79
C ALA A 51 -5.83 -1.42 -21.58
N ALA A 52 -5.25 -1.42 -20.38
CA ALA A 52 -4.06 -0.64 -20.09
C ALA A 52 -2.83 -1.15 -20.88
N GLN A 53 -2.04 -0.22 -21.38
CA GLN A 53 -0.74 -0.48 -21.98
C GLN A 53 0.28 -0.77 -20.90
N VAL A 54 1.21 -1.68 -21.17
CA VAL A 54 2.27 -2.05 -20.24
C VAL A 54 3.54 -1.30 -20.62
N VAL A 55 4.08 -0.52 -19.69
CA VAL A 55 5.34 0.22 -19.83
C VAL A 55 6.41 -0.44 -18.98
N SER A 56 7.45 -0.97 -19.62
CA SER A 56 8.51 -1.73 -18.94
C SER A 56 9.47 -0.81 -18.18
N VAL A 57 9.82 -1.24 -16.96
CA VAL A 57 10.95 -0.67 -16.19
C VAL A 57 12.17 -1.61 -16.15
N ALA A 58 12.13 -2.72 -16.91
CA ALA A 58 13.23 -3.68 -16.91
C ALA A 58 14.60 -3.03 -17.19
N PRO A 59 15.69 -3.50 -16.57
CA PRO A 59 15.79 -4.68 -15.72
C PRO A 59 15.24 -4.52 -14.29
N GLU A 60 14.78 -3.34 -13.91
CA GLU A 60 14.20 -3.06 -12.62
C GLU A 60 12.81 -3.71 -12.47
N ILE A 61 12.40 -3.93 -11.24
CA ILE A 61 11.09 -4.49 -10.88
C ILE A 61 10.48 -3.72 -9.72
N GLY A 62 9.16 -3.80 -9.59
CA GLY A 62 8.42 -3.24 -8.49
C GLY A 62 8.34 -1.71 -8.53
N PRO A 63 7.79 -1.10 -9.60
CA PRO A 63 7.37 0.30 -9.60
C PRO A 63 6.13 0.43 -8.70
N GLU A 64 6.37 0.36 -7.39
CA GLU A 64 5.37 0.17 -6.36
C GLU A 64 4.54 1.44 -6.13
N HIS A 65 5.16 2.60 -6.18
CA HIS A 65 4.52 3.91 -6.18
C HIS A 65 4.97 4.71 -7.38
N ILE A 66 4.04 5.41 -8.04
CA ILE A 66 4.32 6.34 -9.13
C ILE A 66 3.82 7.72 -8.72
N GLY A 67 4.64 8.73 -8.88
CA GLY A 67 4.29 10.13 -8.67
C GLY A 67 4.90 11.01 -9.77
N PHE A 68 4.39 12.23 -9.92
CA PHE A 68 4.94 13.21 -10.84
C PHE A 68 5.64 14.31 -10.05
N GLY A 69 6.89 14.56 -10.40
CA GLY A 69 7.68 15.63 -9.80
C GLY A 69 7.32 17.01 -10.31
N PRO A 70 7.83 18.07 -9.65
CA PRO A 70 7.60 19.46 -10.06
C PRO A 70 8.19 19.79 -11.44
N ASP A 71 9.04 18.92 -11.97
CA ASP A 71 9.60 18.98 -13.32
C ASP A 71 8.71 18.30 -14.39
N GLY A 72 7.53 17.82 -13.99
CA GLY A 72 6.58 17.10 -14.87
C GLY A 72 7.02 15.70 -15.27
N LYS A 73 8.08 15.15 -14.65
CA LYS A 73 8.55 13.79 -14.90
C LYS A 73 7.88 12.79 -13.98
N LEU A 74 7.77 11.55 -14.46
CA LEU A 74 7.34 10.40 -13.67
C LEU A 74 8.50 9.91 -12.81
N TYR A 75 8.22 9.68 -11.53
CA TYR A 75 9.14 9.08 -10.56
C TYR A 75 8.56 7.76 -10.06
N THR A 76 9.43 6.81 -9.72
CA THR A 76 9.03 5.56 -9.06
C THR A 76 10.19 4.95 -8.28
N GLY A 77 9.89 4.41 -7.09
CA GLY A 77 10.81 3.57 -6.33
C GLY A 77 10.79 2.14 -6.86
N VAL A 78 11.95 1.47 -6.90
CA VAL A 78 12.07 0.09 -7.39
C VAL A 78 12.81 -0.81 -6.40
N LEU A 79 12.73 -2.13 -6.59
CA LEU A 79 13.23 -3.14 -5.65
C LEU A 79 14.73 -3.06 -5.41
N SER A 80 15.51 -2.59 -6.38
CA SER A 80 16.97 -2.41 -6.22
C SER A 80 17.39 -1.29 -5.26
N GLY A 81 16.42 -0.54 -4.73
CA GLY A 81 16.66 0.65 -3.90
C GLY A 81 16.78 1.94 -4.71
N ALA A 82 16.69 1.88 -6.03
CA ALA A 82 16.75 3.06 -6.87
C ALA A 82 15.40 3.81 -6.88
N VAL A 83 15.45 5.13 -6.94
CA VAL A 83 14.36 5.98 -7.40
C VAL A 83 14.65 6.37 -8.83
N LEU A 84 13.77 5.94 -9.73
CA LEU A 84 13.84 6.24 -11.16
C LEU A 84 13.08 7.51 -11.49
N ARG A 85 13.52 8.25 -12.49
CA ARG A 85 12.85 9.37 -13.11
C ARG A 85 12.81 9.17 -14.62
N MET A 86 11.70 9.47 -15.25
CA MET A 86 11.50 9.24 -16.68
C MET A 86 10.41 10.14 -17.27
N ASN A 87 10.26 10.13 -18.59
CA ASN A 87 9.08 10.71 -19.22
C ASN A 87 7.83 9.88 -18.87
N ALA A 88 6.65 10.46 -19.02
CA ALA A 88 5.37 9.81 -18.77
C ALA A 88 5.13 8.55 -19.62
N ASP A 89 5.84 8.39 -20.74
CA ASP A 89 5.82 7.22 -21.62
C ASP A 89 6.88 6.15 -21.27
N GLY A 90 7.64 6.36 -20.19
CA GLY A 90 8.71 5.48 -19.75
C GLY A 90 10.06 5.72 -20.43
N SER A 91 10.16 6.65 -21.40
CA SER A 91 11.41 6.99 -22.09
C SER A 91 12.31 7.90 -21.24
N ALA A 92 13.57 8.08 -21.65
CA ALA A 92 14.56 8.93 -21.00
C ALA A 92 14.75 8.61 -19.49
N ARG A 93 14.76 7.33 -19.16
CA ARG A 93 14.88 6.85 -17.78
C ARG A 93 16.28 7.05 -17.23
N GLU A 94 16.34 7.58 -16.01
CA GLU A 94 17.55 7.74 -15.23
C GLU A 94 17.33 7.40 -13.77
N THR A 95 18.40 7.12 -13.02
CA THR A 95 18.37 6.95 -11.57
C THR A 95 18.65 8.29 -10.91
N VAL A 96 17.73 8.76 -10.10
CA VAL A 96 17.88 10.02 -9.32
C VAL A 96 18.75 9.79 -8.09
N VAL A 97 18.46 8.71 -7.36
CA VAL A 97 19.18 8.31 -6.15
C VAL A 97 18.98 6.81 -5.91
N ASN A 98 19.92 6.18 -5.23
CA ASN A 98 19.72 4.85 -4.66
C ASN A 98 19.77 4.98 -3.15
N THR A 99 18.68 4.57 -2.47
CA THR A 99 18.57 4.66 -1.02
C THR A 99 19.44 3.62 -0.29
N GLY A 100 19.81 2.54 -0.99
CA GLY A 100 20.41 1.34 -0.40
C GLY A 100 19.47 0.62 0.57
N GLY A 101 18.16 0.90 0.48
CA GLY A 101 17.07 0.26 1.16
C GLY A 101 16.00 -0.19 0.15
N ARG A 102 14.74 0.08 0.48
CA ARG A 102 13.59 -0.13 -0.42
C ARG A 102 12.69 1.10 -0.39
N PRO A 103 12.84 2.05 -1.33
CA PRO A 103 11.92 3.17 -1.48
C PRO A 103 10.56 2.63 -1.92
N LEU A 104 9.53 2.90 -1.14
CA LEU A 104 8.14 2.57 -1.42
C LEU A 104 7.39 3.85 -1.80
N GLY A 105 6.70 4.51 -0.86
CA GLY A 105 6.05 5.78 -1.12
C GLY A 105 7.00 6.96 -1.14
N PHE A 106 6.63 8.02 -1.84
CA PHE A 106 7.34 9.30 -1.83
C PHE A 106 6.39 10.45 -2.18
N ASP A 107 6.79 11.66 -1.79
CA ASP A 107 6.10 12.89 -2.15
C ASP A 107 7.12 14.04 -2.27
N PHE A 108 6.69 15.17 -2.80
CA PHE A 108 7.52 16.35 -2.99
C PHE A 108 7.05 17.49 -2.08
N THR A 109 7.98 18.10 -1.36
CA THR A 109 7.69 19.34 -0.65
C THR A 109 7.32 20.46 -1.62
N ALA A 110 6.69 21.53 -1.13
CA ALA A 110 6.40 22.72 -1.94
C ALA A 110 7.66 23.35 -2.59
N GLY A 111 8.84 23.11 -2.00
CA GLY A 111 10.14 23.50 -2.55
C GLY A 111 10.72 22.52 -3.57
N GLY A 112 10.00 21.43 -3.90
CA GLY A 112 10.44 20.41 -4.86
C GLY A 112 11.42 19.38 -4.31
N GLN A 113 11.64 19.33 -2.99
CA GLN A 113 12.48 18.33 -2.37
C GLN A 113 11.75 16.99 -2.32
N LEU A 114 12.39 15.92 -2.81
CA LEU A 114 11.87 14.56 -2.74
C LEU A 114 12.02 14.01 -1.32
N VAL A 115 10.91 13.54 -0.75
CA VAL A 115 10.83 12.83 0.53
C VAL A 115 10.35 11.41 0.28
N ILE A 116 11.00 10.43 0.90
CA ILE A 116 10.83 9.01 0.59
C ILE A 116 10.54 8.23 1.88
N GLY A 117 9.48 7.43 1.87
CA GLY A 117 9.28 6.33 2.81
C GLY A 117 10.12 5.14 2.35
N ASP A 118 11.16 4.83 3.10
CA ASP A 118 12.03 3.69 2.82
C ASP A 118 11.82 2.60 3.85
N ALA A 119 11.41 1.43 3.39
CA ALA A 119 11.01 0.31 4.25
C ALA A 119 12.11 -0.20 5.19
N ILE A 120 13.36 0.21 4.97
CA ILE A 120 14.51 -0.23 5.77
C ILE A 120 15.10 0.93 6.58
N LYS A 121 15.03 2.16 6.03
CA LYS A 121 15.74 3.33 6.57
C LYS A 121 14.86 4.40 7.20
N GLY A 122 13.52 4.23 7.12
CA GLY A 122 12.56 5.20 7.64
C GLY A 122 12.25 6.33 6.65
N LEU A 123 12.01 7.53 7.15
CA LEU A 123 11.68 8.70 6.35
C LEU A 123 12.95 9.43 5.93
N LEU A 124 13.16 9.57 4.62
CA LEU A 124 14.36 10.16 4.02
C LEU A 124 14.02 11.42 3.23
N ALA A 125 14.96 12.35 3.11
CA ALA A 125 14.88 13.49 2.20
C ALA A 125 16.11 13.58 1.31
N LEU A 126 15.91 13.74 0.00
CA LEU A 126 16.98 13.97 -0.95
C LEU A 126 17.46 15.43 -0.86
N GLN A 127 18.75 15.62 -0.62
CA GLN A 127 19.35 16.95 -0.55
C GLN A 127 19.77 17.44 -1.94
N SER A 128 19.99 18.74 -2.09
CA SER A 128 20.42 19.36 -3.34
C SER A 128 21.79 18.90 -3.83
N ASP A 129 22.63 18.38 -2.94
CA ASP A 129 23.94 17.79 -3.26
C ASP A 129 23.86 16.31 -3.66
N GLY A 130 22.65 15.75 -3.76
CA GLY A 130 22.41 14.34 -4.11
C GLY A 130 22.51 13.37 -2.92
N THR A 131 22.82 13.84 -1.71
CA THR A 131 22.87 13.00 -0.52
C THR A 131 21.46 12.77 0.08
N LEU A 132 21.30 11.69 0.84
CA LEU A 132 20.08 11.40 1.57
C LEU A 132 20.27 11.77 3.06
N ARG A 133 19.31 12.53 3.58
CA ARG A 133 19.20 12.82 5.02
C ARG A 133 18.06 11.99 5.60
N VAL A 134 18.33 11.30 6.70
CA VAL A 134 17.28 10.66 7.51
C VAL A 134 16.53 11.77 8.26
N LEU A 135 15.22 11.83 8.06
CA LEU A 135 14.31 12.73 8.77
C LEU A 135 13.77 12.06 10.05
N ALA A 136 13.40 10.77 9.93
CA ALA A 136 12.93 9.96 11.04
C ALA A 136 13.26 8.49 10.81
N ASP A 137 13.85 7.83 11.80
CA ASP A 137 14.10 6.39 11.87
C ASP A 137 13.54 5.76 13.14
N SER A 138 12.98 6.59 14.03
CA SER A 138 12.41 6.19 15.30
C SER A 138 11.39 7.21 15.79
N VAL A 139 10.48 6.80 16.67
CA VAL A 139 9.55 7.64 17.40
C VAL A 139 9.51 7.22 18.85
N ASP A 140 9.77 8.17 19.78
CA ASP A 140 9.85 7.93 21.22
C ASP A 140 10.83 6.79 21.61
N GLY A 141 11.90 6.62 20.82
CA GLY A 141 12.91 5.57 21.01
C GLY A 141 12.54 4.20 20.43
N ASP A 142 11.32 4.04 19.86
CA ASP A 142 10.91 2.83 19.15
C ASP A 142 11.23 2.97 17.65
N PRO A 143 12.06 2.09 17.07
CA PRO A 143 12.45 2.16 15.66
C PRO A 143 11.25 2.13 14.70
N ILE A 144 11.34 2.92 13.63
CA ILE A 144 10.49 2.78 12.44
C ILE A 144 11.04 1.61 11.64
N ARG A 145 10.23 0.57 11.45
CA ARG A 145 10.70 -0.70 10.90
C ARG A 145 10.27 -0.99 9.49
N TYR A 146 9.18 -0.35 9.05
CA TYR A 146 8.62 -0.53 7.72
C TYR A 146 7.93 0.75 7.27
N ALA A 147 8.71 1.83 7.05
CA ALA A 147 8.14 3.03 6.46
C ALA A 147 7.68 2.73 5.03
N ASP A 148 6.43 3.07 4.73
CA ASP A 148 5.78 2.71 3.46
C ASP A 148 5.33 3.96 2.70
N ALA A 149 4.06 4.34 2.75
CA ALA A 149 3.56 5.51 2.07
C ALA A 149 3.89 6.82 2.81
N VAL A 150 4.03 7.91 2.06
CA VAL A 150 4.19 9.26 2.59
C VAL A 150 3.36 10.26 1.80
N VAL A 151 2.75 11.24 2.50
CA VAL A 151 2.08 12.39 1.90
C VAL A 151 2.46 13.65 2.68
N ILE A 152 2.63 14.77 1.97
CA ILE A 152 3.08 16.04 2.53
C ILE A 152 1.95 17.06 2.44
N ALA A 153 1.57 17.65 3.57
CA ALA A 153 0.60 18.74 3.63
C ALA A 153 1.22 20.07 3.19
N ALA A 154 0.38 21.03 2.81
CA ALA A 154 0.80 22.35 2.36
C ALA A 154 1.59 23.13 3.45
N ASP A 155 1.34 22.84 4.74
CA ASP A 155 2.11 23.40 5.86
C ASP A 155 3.47 22.70 6.09
N GLY A 156 3.77 21.68 5.31
CA GLY A 156 5.02 20.92 5.33
C GLY A 156 5.01 19.71 6.25
N ARG A 157 3.96 19.44 7.02
CA ARG A 157 3.83 18.20 7.80
C ARG A 157 3.84 16.98 6.88
N MET A 158 4.56 15.94 7.29
CA MET A 158 4.73 14.71 6.53
C MET A 158 4.04 13.58 7.28
N TYR A 159 2.98 13.04 6.71
CA TYR A 159 2.27 11.88 7.23
C TYR A 159 2.77 10.65 6.52
N PHE A 160 3.10 9.62 7.29
CA PHE A 160 3.62 8.39 6.70
C PHE A 160 3.25 7.17 7.54
N THR A 161 3.27 6.00 6.92
CA THR A 161 2.97 4.74 7.58
C THR A 161 4.24 4.03 8.00
N ASP A 162 4.18 3.32 9.14
CA ASP A 162 5.09 2.27 9.58
C ASP A 162 4.26 1.00 9.65
N ALA A 163 4.31 0.21 8.57
CA ALA A 163 3.32 -0.82 8.28
C ALA A 163 3.33 -1.95 9.32
N THR A 164 4.50 -2.28 9.87
CA THR A 164 4.64 -3.27 10.95
C THR A 164 5.87 -3.02 11.80
N ARG A 165 5.70 -3.11 13.12
CA ARG A 165 6.83 -3.14 14.08
C ARG A 165 7.34 -4.56 14.33
N ARG A 166 6.61 -5.58 13.87
CA ARG A 166 6.88 -6.99 14.16
C ARG A 166 7.83 -7.63 13.15
N PHE A 167 7.67 -7.32 11.85
CA PHE A 167 8.39 -7.97 10.75
C PHE A 167 9.19 -6.95 9.93
N PRO A 168 10.42 -6.60 10.32
CA PRO A 168 11.21 -5.60 9.60
C PRO A 168 11.67 -6.14 8.24
N PRO A 169 11.48 -5.39 7.14
CA PRO A 169 11.99 -5.74 5.81
C PRO A 169 13.49 -5.96 5.72
N ALA A 170 14.26 -5.35 6.61
CA ALA A 170 15.70 -5.58 6.71
C ALA A 170 16.06 -7.04 7.03
N GLU A 171 15.15 -7.78 7.69
CA GLU A 171 15.32 -9.17 8.06
C GLU A 171 14.59 -10.12 7.12
N PHE A 172 13.35 -9.79 6.72
CA PHE A 172 12.47 -10.68 5.98
C PHE A 172 12.32 -10.32 4.50
N GLY A 173 12.75 -9.10 4.09
CA GLY A 173 12.35 -8.51 2.82
C GLY A 173 10.90 -7.98 2.88
N THR A 174 10.54 -7.07 1.98
CA THR A 174 9.22 -6.40 2.04
C THR A 174 8.05 -7.35 1.85
N PHE A 175 8.16 -8.28 0.89
CA PHE A 175 7.08 -9.22 0.58
C PHE A 175 6.81 -10.21 1.73
N ASP A 176 7.86 -10.87 2.24
CA ASP A 176 7.69 -11.84 3.32
C ASP A 176 7.30 -11.14 4.63
N ALA A 177 7.80 -9.93 4.91
CA ALA A 177 7.38 -9.12 6.05
C ALA A 177 5.86 -8.84 6.03
N ALA A 178 5.33 -8.37 4.90
CA ALA A 178 3.90 -8.13 4.71
C ALA A 178 3.08 -9.42 4.85
N LEU A 179 3.55 -10.52 4.23
CA LEU A 179 2.88 -11.81 4.33
C LEU A 179 2.82 -12.34 5.77
N LEU A 180 3.93 -12.22 6.51
CA LEU A 180 4.01 -12.65 7.91
C LEU A 180 3.09 -11.81 8.80
N ASP A 181 3.04 -10.49 8.59
CA ASP A 181 2.16 -9.59 9.34
C ASP A 181 0.67 -9.91 9.11
N VAL A 182 0.26 -10.06 7.83
CA VAL A 182 -1.11 -10.48 7.48
C VAL A 182 -1.45 -11.85 8.07
N LEU A 183 -0.52 -12.80 8.07
CA LEU A 183 -0.74 -14.12 8.65
C LEU A 183 -0.73 -14.09 10.19
N GLU A 184 0.03 -13.22 10.82
CA GLU A 184 0.02 -13.05 12.28
C GLU A 184 -1.19 -12.26 12.74
N HIS A 185 -1.51 -11.16 12.06
CA HIS A 185 -2.60 -10.25 12.39
C HIS A 185 -2.50 -9.68 13.81
N SER A 186 -1.29 -9.29 14.21
CA SER A 186 -1.02 -8.69 15.52
C SER A 186 -1.26 -7.19 15.58
N CYS A 187 -1.49 -6.55 14.41
CA CYS A 187 -1.86 -5.14 14.26
C CYS A 187 -0.90 -4.19 14.98
N THR A 188 0.38 -4.30 14.66
CA THR A 188 1.43 -3.49 15.26
C THR A 188 1.81 -2.26 14.43
N GLY A 189 1.13 -2.03 13.32
CA GLY A 189 1.37 -0.90 12.44
C GLY A 189 0.82 0.41 12.99
N ARG A 190 1.37 1.52 12.51
CA ARG A 190 1.02 2.88 12.95
C ARG A 190 1.13 3.89 11.83
N VAL A 191 0.43 5.00 11.98
CA VAL A 191 0.60 6.22 11.16
C VAL A 191 1.32 7.25 12.00
N LEU A 192 2.34 7.85 11.39
CA LEU A 192 3.23 8.81 12.00
C LEU A 192 3.09 10.17 11.32
N VAL A 193 3.42 11.22 12.06
CA VAL A 193 3.55 12.58 11.53
C VAL A 193 4.89 13.16 11.93
N HIS A 194 5.65 13.63 10.94
CA HIS A 194 6.90 14.36 11.12
C HIS A 194 6.67 15.84 10.92
N GLU A 195 7.08 16.64 11.92
CA GLU A 195 6.98 18.09 11.93
C GLU A 195 8.34 18.70 11.50
N PRO A 196 8.50 19.16 10.25
CA PRO A 196 9.81 19.60 9.76
C PRO A 196 10.38 20.83 10.51
N ALA A 197 9.49 21.66 11.06
CA ALA A 197 9.90 22.86 11.82
C ALA A 197 10.63 22.52 13.13
N THR A 198 10.31 21.39 13.75
CA THR A 198 10.91 20.94 15.02
C THR A 198 11.81 19.72 14.85
N GLY A 199 11.67 18.99 13.73
CA GLY A 199 12.30 17.70 13.51
C GLY A 199 11.68 16.56 14.35
N GLN A 200 10.54 16.81 15.00
CA GLN A 200 9.89 15.80 15.83
C GLN A 200 8.97 14.90 15.01
N THR A 201 8.92 13.63 15.39
CA THR A 201 7.98 12.64 14.86
C THR A 201 7.10 12.15 16.00
N SER A 202 5.79 12.04 15.75
CA SER A 202 4.82 11.56 16.74
C SER A 202 3.83 10.58 16.11
N VAL A 203 3.18 9.77 16.96
CA VAL A 203 2.15 8.82 16.52
C VAL A 203 0.82 9.56 16.35
N LEU A 204 0.25 9.46 15.13
CA LEU A 204 -1.12 9.90 14.87
C LEU A 204 -2.11 8.81 15.28
N MET A 205 -1.90 7.57 14.80
CA MET A 205 -2.76 6.42 15.05
C MET A 205 -1.94 5.15 15.16
N ASP A 206 -2.20 4.33 16.16
CA ASP A 206 -1.53 3.04 16.44
C ASP A 206 -2.52 1.87 16.38
N GLY A 207 -2.00 0.64 16.44
CA GLY A 207 -2.82 -0.57 16.48
C GLY A 207 -3.48 -0.92 15.14
N LEU A 208 -2.90 -0.51 14.02
CA LEU A 208 -3.35 -0.82 12.67
C LEU A 208 -2.77 -2.14 12.17
N CYS A 209 -3.58 -2.90 11.44
CA CYS A 209 -3.15 -4.16 10.82
C CYS A 209 -2.59 -3.89 9.44
N PHE A 210 -1.29 -3.66 9.37
CA PHE A 210 -0.56 -3.32 8.15
C PHE A 210 -1.11 -2.06 7.45
N PRO A 211 -1.03 -0.86 8.08
CA PRO A 211 -1.35 0.38 7.39
C PRO A 211 -0.36 0.59 6.25
N ASN A 212 -0.88 0.83 5.06
CA ASN A 212 -0.11 1.00 3.84
C ASN A 212 -0.29 2.42 3.30
N GLY A 213 -1.11 2.64 2.28
CA GLY A 213 -1.32 3.93 1.66
C GLY A 213 -1.90 5.00 2.58
N VAL A 214 -1.45 6.24 2.40
CA VAL A 214 -2.01 7.44 3.01
C VAL A 214 -2.26 8.53 1.97
N ALA A 215 -3.35 9.28 2.12
CA ALA A 215 -3.67 10.44 1.29
C ALA A 215 -4.39 11.50 2.11
N LEU A 216 -4.18 12.78 1.79
CA LEU A 216 -4.90 13.90 2.42
C LEU A 216 -6.21 14.20 1.70
N SER A 217 -7.21 14.67 2.45
CA SER A 217 -8.42 15.29 1.88
C SER A 217 -8.10 16.59 1.14
N GLY A 218 -9.02 17.08 0.32
CA GLY A 218 -8.80 18.30 -0.45
C GLY A 218 -8.59 19.56 0.39
N ASP A 219 -9.14 19.59 1.60
CA ASP A 219 -8.96 20.63 2.58
C ASP A 219 -7.85 20.35 3.61
N GLU A 220 -7.17 19.19 3.45
CA GLU A 220 -6.11 18.68 4.33
C GLU A 220 -6.52 18.53 5.82
N GLN A 221 -7.84 18.54 6.11
CA GLN A 221 -8.32 18.34 7.47
C GLN A 221 -8.38 16.86 7.85
N HIS A 222 -8.36 15.96 6.86
CA HIS A 222 -8.44 14.53 7.08
C HIS A 222 -7.32 13.78 6.35
N LEU A 223 -6.93 12.67 6.95
CA LEU A 223 -6.04 11.68 6.38
C LEU A 223 -6.84 10.42 6.07
N PHE A 224 -6.70 9.88 4.86
CA PHE A 224 -7.19 8.56 4.51
C PHE A 224 -6.07 7.56 4.69
N ILE A 225 -6.39 6.37 5.22
CA ILE A 225 -5.41 5.32 5.53
C ILE A 225 -5.95 3.99 4.99
N ALA A 226 -5.18 3.35 4.13
CA ALA A 226 -5.44 1.97 3.73
C ALA A 226 -4.94 1.02 4.83
N GLU A 227 -5.84 0.20 5.37
CA GLU A 227 -5.49 -0.85 6.33
C GLU A 227 -5.64 -2.20 5.65
N THR A 228 -4.50 -2.70 5.18
CA THR A 228 -4.38 -3.88 4.32
C THR A 228 -4.94 -5.14 5.00
N GLY A 229 -4.56 -5.38 6.26
CA GLY A 229 -4.93 -6.58 7.00
C GLY A 229 -6.41 -6.68 7.35
N GLU A 230 -7.14 -5.55 7.33
CA GLU A 230 -8.56 -5.45 7.68
C GLU A 230 -9.48 -5.17 6.47
N TYR A 231 -8.94 -5.12 5.25
CA TYR A 231 -9.70 -4.85 4.03
C TYR A 231 -10.53 -3.57 4.10
N ARG A 232 -9.95 -2.47 4.64
CA ARG A 232 -10.71 -1.23 4.89
C ARG A 232 -9.89 0.03 4.66
N ILE A 233 -10.62 1.15 4.54
CA ILE A 233 -10.06 2.50 4.45
C ILE A 233 -10.62 3.33 5.59
N TRP A 234 -9.74 4.00 6.32
CA TRP A 234 -10.07 4.97 7.35
C TRP A 234 -10.11 6.39 6.78
N LYS A 235 -10.95 7.24 7.36
CA LYS A 235 -10.88 8.70 7.31
C LYS A 235 -10.65 9.21 8.73
N VAL A 236 -9.53 9.89 8.95
CA VAL A 236 -9.05 10.29 10.28
C VAL A 236 -8.76 11.79 10.27
N GLU A 237 -9.10 12.52 11.32
CA GLU A 237 -8.74 13.92 11.47
C GLU A 237 -7.21 14.09 11.50
N ALA A 238 -6.64 14.86 10.59
CA ALA A 238 -5.19 14.99 10.38
C ALA A 238 -4.46 15.63 11.57
N SER A 239 -5.17 16.41 12.38
CA SER A 239 -4.64 17.02 13.61
C SER A 239 -4.56 16.06 14.81
N SER A 240 -5.18 14.86 14.70
CA SER A 240 -5.22 13.87 15.79
C SER A 240 -3.85 13.33 16.15
N ARG A 241 -3.72 12.95 17.42
CA ARG A 241 -2.52 12.29 17.96
C ARG A 241 -2.94 11.20 18.94
N GLY A 242 -2.21 10.06 18.92
CA GLY A 242 -2.40 8.98 19.87
C GLY A 242 -3.75 8.27 19.75
N LEU A 243 -4.29 8.15 18.54
CA LEU A 243 -5.49 7.36 18.31
C LEU A 243 -5.16 5.86 18.34
N GLU A 244 -6.12 5.04 18.79
CA GLU A 244 -6.00 3.57 18.86
C GLU A 244 -7.05 2.91 17.96
N ALA A 245 -6.61 2.23 16.90
CA ALA A 245 -7.49 1.67 15.87
C ALA A 245 -8.52 0.68 16.44
N GLY A 246 -8.11 -0.21 17.32
CA GLY A 246 -9.01 -1.20 17.94
C GLY A 246 -10.10 -0.58 18.79
N ALA A 247 -9.78 0.46 19.54
CA ALA A 247 -10.75 1.20 20.35
C ALA A 247 -11.76 1.96 19.46
N LEU A 248 -11.26 2.60 18.39
CA LEU A 248 -12.08 3.37 17.44
C LEU A 248 -13.05 2.48 16.66
N ALA A 249 -12.59 1.30 16.23
CA ALA A 249 -13.44 0.35 15.50
C ALA A 249 -14.61 -0.17 16.34
N THR A 250 -14.45 -0.18 17.68
CA THR A 250 -15.45 -0.74 18.61
C THR A 250 -16.37 0.33 19.19
N ALA A 251 -15.79 1.44 19.63
CA ALA A 251 -16.55 2.50 20.36
C ALA A 251 -17.03 3.64 19.46
N GLY A 252 -16.38 3.82 18.28
CA GLY A 252 -16.56 4.97 17.44
C GLY A 252 -15.94 6.25 18.04
N ASP A 253 -15.48 7.14 17.19
CA ASP A 253 -14.97 8.47 17.58
C ASP A 253 -15.23 9.43 16.41
N ALA A 254 -15.63 10.66 16.69
CA ALA A 254 -15.87 11.66 15.64
C ALA A 254 -14.60 12.00 14.83
N ARG A 255 -13.41 11.77 15.43
CA ARG A 255 -12.10 12.04 14.80
C ARG A 255 -11.65 10.97 13.80
N ALA A 256 -12.26 9.79 13.82
CA ALA A 256 -11.88 8.70 12.92
C ALA A 256 -13.08 7.80 12.62
N ARG A 257 -13.24 7.44 11.36
CA ARG A 257 -14.25 6.48 10.91
C ARG A 257 -13.76 5.63 9.74
N VAL A 258 -14.25 4.43 9.64
CA VAL A 258 -14.09 3.58 8.46
C VAL A 258 -15.05 4.08 7.39
N ILE A 259 -14.55 4.42 6.19
CA ILE A 259 -15.37 4.90 5.06
C ILE A 259 -15.61 3.83 4.01
N ALA A 260 -14.70 2.88 3.87
CA ALA A 260 -14.85 1.71 3.01
C ALA A 260 -14.37 0.49 3.77
N SER A 261 -15.12 -0.59 3.72
CA SER A 261 -14.79 -1.84 4.40
C SER A 261 -15.16 -3.04 3.53
N ASN A 262 -14.66 -4.21 3.92
CA ASN A 262 -14.94 -5.44 3.21
C ASN A 262 -14.53 -5.39 1.74
N LEU A 263 -13.40 -4.74 1.47
CA LEU A 263 -12.85 -4.62 0.12
C LEU A 263 -12.55 -6.01 -0.49
N PRO A 264 -12.63 -6.16 -1.81
CA PRO A 264 -12.45 -7.46 -2.48
C PRO A 264 -11.00 -7.96 -2.56
N GLY A 265 -10.08 -7.27 -1.94
CA GLY A 265 -8.65 -7.58 -1.87
C GLY A 265 -7.95 -6.76 -0.81
N PHE A 266 -6.64 -6.89 -0.77
CA PHE A 266 -5.77 -6.21 0.18
C PHE A 266 -5.44 -4.80 -0.33
N PRO A 267 -6.05 -3.71 0.26
CA PRO A 267 -5.76 -2.34 -0.16
C PRO A 267 -4.31 -1.97 0.16
N ASP A 268 -3.70 -1.25 -0.76
CA ASP A 268 -2.29 -0.89 -0.69
C ASP A 268 -2.14 0.65 -0.75
N ASN A 269 -1.41 1.22 -1.67
CA ASN A 269 -1.25 2.66 -1.78
C ASN A 269 -2.57 3.42 -1.90
N LEU A 270 -2.58 4.64 -1.38
CA LEU A 270 -3.63 5.62 -1.61
C LEU A 270 -3.06 6.84 -2.34
N THR A 271 -3.71 7.25 -3.41
CA THR A 271 -3.40 8.48 -4.11
C THR A 271 -4.66 9.30 -4.31
N ARG A 272 -4.53 10.62 -4.32
CA ARG A 272 -5.63 11.54 -4.56
C ARG A 272 -5.51 12.15 -5.95
N SER A 273 -6.55 11.99 -6.76
CA SER A 273 -6.67 12.65 -8.07
C SER A 273 -7.00 14.15 -7.94
N PRO A 274 -6.70 14.96 -8.96
CA PRO A 274 -7.02 16.39 -8.95
C PRO A 274 -8.50 16.72 -8.74
N ASP A 275 -9.40 15.81 -9.11
CA ASP A 275 -10.85 15.96 -8.92
C ASP A 275 -11.37 15.43 -7.58
N GLY A 276 -10.46 14.99 -6.69
CA GLY A 276 -10.78 14.54 -5.34
C GLY A 276 -11.04 13.04 -5.20
N ARG A 277 -11.02 12.26 -6.26
CA ARG A 277 -11.08 10.80 -6.17
C ARG A 277 -9.86 10.25 -5.45
N LEU A 278 -10.09 9.22 -4.64
CA LEU A 278 -9.06 8.46 -3.95
C LEU A 278 -8.90 7.11 -4.63
N TRP A 279 -7.71 6.79 -5.09
CA TRP A 279 -7.38 5.52 -5.72
C TRP A 279 -6.64 4.61 -4.76
N THR A 280 -6.94 3.32 -4.83
CA THR A 280 -6.13 2.26 -4.20
C THR A 280 -5.97 1.09 -5.16
N GLY A 281 -4.83 0.43 -5.09
CA GLY A 281 -4.64 -0.88 -5.69
C GLY A 281 -4.98 -1.98 -4.68
N LEU A 282 -5.35 -3.15 -5.19
CA LEU A 282 -5.50 -4.35 -4.39
C LEU A 282 -4.43 -5.35 -4.81
N THR A 283 -3.41 -5.51 -3.97
CA THR A 283 -2.22 -6.32 -4.32
C THR A 283 -2.55 -7.79 -4.56
N LYS A 284 -3.52 -8.32 -3.84
CA LYS A 284 -4.05 -9.67 -4.04
C LYS A 284 -5.57 -9.65 -3.82
N PRO A 285 -6.32 -10.51 -4.54
CA PRO A 285 -7.72 -10.72 -4.25
C PRO A 285 -7.90 -11.40 -2.88
N ARG A 286 -9.03 -11.19 -2.23
CA ARG A 286 -9.41 -11.96 -1.05
C ARG A 286 -9.50 -13.44 -1.38
N SER A 287 -9.17 -14.25 -0.39
CA SER A 287 -9.22 -15.71 -0.49
C SER A 287 -10.09 -16.27 0.63
N SER A 288 -11.14 -17.00 0.25
CA SER A 288 -11.97 -17.71 1.23
C SER A 288 -11.18 -18.71 2.07
N THR A 289 -10.08 -19.25 1.53
CA THR A 289 -9.16 -20.12 2.28
C THR A 289 -8.43 -19.36 3.35
N VAL A 290 -7.87 -18.19 3.01
CA VAL A 290 -7.14 -17.32 3.97
C VAL A 290 -8.12 -16.80 5.04
N ASP A 291 -9.27 -16.28 4.62
CA ASP A 291 -10.31 -15.82 5.54
C ASP A 291 -10.82 -16.95 6.46
N GLY A 292 -10.97 -18.16 5.93
CA GLY A 292 -11.37 -19.34 6.70
C GLY A 292 -10.36 -19.77 7.76
N MET A 293 -9.08 -19.40 7.59
CA MET A 293 -8.03 -19.66 8.59
C MET A 293 -7.94 -18.57 9.67
N ALA A 294 -8.61 -17.43 9.50
CA ALA A 294 -8.48 -16.26 10.37
C ALA A 294 -8.83 -16.55 11.83
N GLY A 295 -9.90 -17.30 12.08
CA GLY A 295 -10.29 -17.78 13.42
C GLY A 295 -9.47 -18.95 13.96
N HIS A 296 -8.50 -19.46 13.20
CA HIS A 296 -7.74 -20.67 13.55
C HIS A 296 -6.22 -20.41 13.50
N PRO A 297 -5.63 -19.79 14.54
CA PRO A 297 -4.19 -19.43 14.58
C PRO A 297 -3.25 -20.57 14.21
N TRP A 298 -3.53 -21.79 14.67
CA TRP A 298 -2.71 -22.97 14.41
C TRP A 298 -2.66 -23.34 12.91
N LEU A 299 -3.73 -23.10 12.12
CA LEU A 299 -3.74 -23.33 10.67
C LEU A 299 -2.80 -22.35 9.95
N ARG A 300 -2.77 -21.08 10.37
CA ARG A 300 -1.86 -20.08 9.82
C ARG A 300 -0.40 -20.43 10.13
N ALA A 301 -0.10 -20.85 11.35
CA ALA A 301 1.22 -21.36 11.71
C ALA A 301 1.57 -22.64 10.94
N LEU A 302 0.60 -23.54 10.72
CA LEU A 302 0.80 -24.75 9.91
C LEU A 302 1.16 -24.41 8.46
N THR A 303 0.52 -23.40 7.87
CA THR A 303 0.81 -22.94 6.50
C THR A 303 2.30 -22.67 6.30
N LEU A 304 2.96 -22.01 7.25
CA LEU A 304 4.40 -21.70 7.18
C LEU A 304 5.32 -22.94 7.32
N ARG A 305 4.79 -24.05 7.81
CA ARG A 305 5.51 -25.33 7.88
C ARG A 305 5.41 -26.16 6.62
N LEU A 306 4.52 -25.76 5.70
CA LEU A 306 4.38 -26.39 4.41
C LEU A 306 5.37 -25.80 3.40
N PRO A 307 5.75 -26.55 2.35
CA PRO A 307 6.45 -25.98 1.22
C PRO A 307 5.67 -24.80 0.61
N ARG A 308 6.35 -23.73 0.18
CA ARG A 308 5.71 -22.54 -0.39
C ARG A 308 4.73 -22.82 -1.53
N SER A 309 4.98 -23.87 -2.32
CA SER A 309 4.08 -24.31 -3.41
C SER A 309 2.70 -24.78 -2.93
N LEU A 310 2.55 -25.07 -1.65
CA LEU A 310 1.28 -25.48 -1.03
C LEU A 310 0.60 -24.34 -0.24
N TRP A 311 1.17 -23.15 -0.24
CA TRP A 311 0.56 -22.00 0.42
C TRP A 311 -0.65 -21.53 -0.38
N PRO A 312 -1.73 -21.10 0.28
CA PRO A 312 -2.96 -20.65 -0.37
C PRO A 312 -2.82 -19.22 -0.93
N VAL A 313 -1.83 -19.02 -1.80
CA VAL A 313 -1.58 -17.72 -2.42
C VAL A 313 -2.62 -17.52 -3.52
N PRO A 314 -3.40 -16.43 -3.50
CA PRO A 314 -4.34 -16.12 -4.57
C PRO A 314 -3.66 -16.00 -5.93
N ALA A 315 -4.38 -16.34 -6.99
CA ALA A 315 -3.90 -16.19 -8.36
C ALA A 315 -3.58 -14.71 -8.68
N ALA A 316 -2.72 -14.52 -9.68
CA ALA A 316 -2.44 -13.18 -10.21
C ALA A 316 -3.73 -12.52 -10.70
N TYR A 317 -3.98 -11.30 -10.28
CA TYR A 317 -5.19 -10.53 -10.60
C TYR A 317 -4.87 -9.03 -10.48
N GLY A 318 -5.21 -8.27 -11.49
CA GLY A 318 -5.10 -6.81 -11.44
C GLY A 318 -6.42 -6.21 -10.95
N HIS A 319 -6.37 -5.35 -9.93
CA HIS A 319 -7.57 -4.71 -9.41
C HIS A 319 -7.24 -3.36 -8.78
N VAL A 320 -7.84 -2.31 -9.29
CA VAL A 320 -7.75 -0.97 -8.72
C VAL A 320 -9.14 -0.37 -8.55
N ILE A 321 -9.32 0.39 -7.47
CA ILE A 321 -10.61 0.97 -7.07
C ILE A 321 -10.41 2.47 -6.87
N ALA A 322 -11.39 3.27 -7.31
CA ALA A 322 -11.51 4.66 -6.90
C ALA A 322 -12.79 4.87 -6.09
N PHE A 323 -12.70 5.72 -5.09
CA PHE A 323 -13.81 6.13 -4.23
C PHE A 323 -13.78 7.62 -3.94
N ASP A 324 -14.92 8.19 -3.57
CA ASP A 324 -14.98 9.57 -3.07
C ASP A 324 -14.57 9.64 -1.59
N GLU A 325 -14.44 10.85 -1.06
CA GLU A 325 -14.01 11.06 0.33
C GLU A 325 -15.00 10.55 1.41
N ASP A 326 -16.17 10.05 0.99
CA ASP A 326 -17.15 9.37 1.86
C ASP A 326 -17.15 7.85 1.69
N GLY A 327 -16.26 7.32 0.84
CA GLY A 327 -16.07 5.89 0.62
C GLY A 327 -17.00 5.27 -0.41
N ARG A 328 -17.74 6.08 -1.18
CA ARG A 328 -18.54 5.57 -2.28
C ARG A 328 -17.63 5.21 -3.45
N VAL A 329 -17.70 3.96 -3.91
CA VAL A 329 -16.94 3.50 -5.07
C VAL A 329 -17.42 4.23 -6.32
N VAL A 330 -16.51 4.90 -7.03
CA VAL A 330 -16.77 5.65 -8.27
C VAL A 330 -16.14 4.99 -9.49
N ALA A 331 -15.14 4.13 -9.30
CA ALA A 331 -14.60 3.26 -10.33
C ALA A 331 -14.09 1.95 -9.73
N ASP A 332 -14.17 0.88 -10.53
CA ASP A 332 -13.63 -0.44 -10.23
C ASP A 332 -13.10 -1.02 -11.54
N LEU A 333 -11.78 -1.22 -11.62
CA LEU A 333 -11.10 -1.67 -12.83
C LEU A 333 -10.36 -2.96 -12.54
N GLN A 334 -10.66 -4.04 -13.28
CA GLN A 334 -10.13 -5.36 -13.04
C GLN A 334 -9.45 -5.93 -14.29
N ASP A 335 -8.40 -6.72 -14.07
CA ASP A 335 -7.74 -7.57 -15.06
C ASP A 335 -7.62 -9.01 -14.54
N PRO A 336 -8.62 -9.87 -14.79
CA PRO A 336 -8.59 -11.26 -14.36
C PRO A 336 -7.51 -12.10 -15.06
N THR A 337 -6.88 -11.59 -16.13
CA THR A 337 -5.76 -12.28 -16.77
C THR A 337 -4.45 -12.12 -15.99
N GLY A 338 -4.39 -11.15 -15.06
CA GLY A 338 -3.21 -10.86 -14.27
C GLY A 338 -2.02 -10.33 -15.06
N ARG A 339 -2.24 -9.74 -16.22
CA ARG A 339 -1.18 -9.09 -17.02
C ARG A 339 -0.59 -7.88 -16.30
N ILE A 340 -1.44 -7.16 -15.58
CA ILE A 340 -1.06 -6.12 -14.62
C ILE A 340 -1.52 -6.62 -13.26
N ALA A 341 -0.73 -7.48 -12.63
CA ALA A 341 -1.05 -8.07 -11.33
C ALA A 341 -0.35 -7.33 -10.19
N GLU A 342 -0.77 -7.66 -8.98
CA GLU A 342 -0.20 -7.09 -7.74
C GLU A 342 -0.22 -5.56 -7.80
N THR A 343 -1.37 -5.04 -8.22
CA THR A 343 -1.60 -3.60 -8.35
C THR A 343 -1.53 -2.94 -6.97
N SER A 344 -0.57 -2.05 -6.78
CA SER A 344 -0.38 -1.34 -5.53
C SER A 344 -1.12 0.01 -5.47
N GLY A 345 -1.37 0.65 -6.61
CA GLY A 345 -2.08 1.92 -6.65
C GLY A 345 -2.31 2.43 -8.06
N VAL A 346 -2.84 3.65 -8.15
CA VAL A 346 -3.02 4.38 -9.41
C VAL A 346 -2.70 5.85 -9.17
N THR A 347 -1.87 6.44 -10.02
CA THR A 347 -1.71 7.90 -10.08
C THR A 347 -2.42 8.42 -11.32
N GLU A 348 -3.30 9.38 -11.13
CA GLU A 348 -3.95 10.10 -12.24
C GLU A 348 -3.18 11.36 -12.57
N HIS A 349 -2.75 11.48 -13.82
CA HIS A 349 -2.01 12.63 -14.32
C HIS A 349 -2.36 12.92 -15.78
N GLU A 350 -2.72 14.18 -16.08
CA GLU A 350 -3.08 14.65 -17.43
C GLU A 350 -4.07 13.75 -18.18
N GLY A 351 -5.13 13.30 -17.47
CA GLY A 351 -6.18 12.45 -18.04
C GLY A 351 -5.77 11.01 -18.29
N ARG A 352 -4.64 10.58 -17.76
CA ARG A 352 -4.14 9.20 -17.79
C ARG A 352 -4.07 8.59 -16.42
N LEU A 353 -4.27 7.28 -16.34
CA LEU A 353 -4.09 6.45 -15.16
C LEU A 353 -2.77 5.69 -15.28
N TYR A 354 -1.91 5.85 -14.31
CA TYR A 354 -0.66 5.10 -14.16
C TYR A 354 -0.88 4.08 -13.07
N VAL A 355 -0.94 2.80 -13.45
CA VAL A 355 -1.25 1.69 -12.54
C VAL A 355 0.05 1.10 -12.02
N HIS A 356 0.26 1.21 -10.74
CA HIS A 356 1.46 0.75 -10.05
C HIS A 356 1.46 -0.77 -9.89
N SER A 357 2.61 -1.38 -9.71
CA SER A 357 2.73 -2.82 -9.43
C SER A 357 3.86 -3.13 -8.46
N LEU A 358 3.57 -3.99 -7.51
CA LEU A 358 4.48 -4.33 -6.42
C LEU A 358 5.72 -5.12 -6.88
N HIS A 359 5.56 -6.06 -7.83
CA HIS A 359 6.65 -6.96 -8.26
C HIS A 359 6.81 -7.09 -9.79
N ALA A 360 5.96 -6.47 -10.60
CA ALA A 360 6.14 -6.55 -12.04
C ALA A 360 7.36 -5.73 -12.50
N GLY A 361 7.97 -6.13 -13.60
CA GLY A 361 8.97 -5.31 -14.31
C GLY A 361 8.37 -4.21 -15.16
N ALA A 362 7.17 -3.76 -14.82
CA ALA A 362 6.39 -2.80 -15.62
C ALA A 362 5.27 -2.17 -14.80
N PHE A 363 4.72 -1.06 -15.29
CA PHE A 363 3.48 -0.45 -14.81
C PHE A 363 2.46 -0.35 -15.95
N GLY A 364 1.19 -0.15 -15.61
CA GLY A 364 0.11 0.03 -16.58
C GLY A 364 -0.13 1.51 -16.88
N VAL A 365 -0.51 1.83 -18.13
CA VAL A 365 -0.96 3.18 -18.51
C VAL A 365 -2.23 3.07 -19.34
N MET A 366 -3.27 3.84 -19.00
CA MET A 366 -4.49 3.92 -19.78
C MET A 366 -5.12 5.32 -19.72
N ASP A 367 -5.92 5.69 -20.72
CA ASP A 367 -6.67 6.93 -20.67
C ASP A 367 -7.80 6.85 -19.64
N ALA A 368 -7.97 7.86 -18.80
CA ALA A 368 -9.05 7.93 -17.83
C ALA A 368 -10.44 7.85 -18.48
N ALA A 369 -10.61 8.45 -19.66
CA ALA A 369 -11.84 8.34 -20.43
C ALA A 369 -12.14 6.90 -20.89
N ALA A 370 -11.12 6.12 -21.28
CA ALA A 370 -11.27 4.70 -21.61
C ALA A 370 -11.66 3.85 -20.38
N ALA A 371 -11.30 4.30 -19.19
CA ALA A 371 -11.76 3.73 -17.93
C ALA A 371 -13.20 4.15 -17.56
N GLY A 372 -13.88 4.94 -18.41
CA GLY A 372 -15.23 5.45 -18.15
C GLY A 372 -15.25 6.58 -17.10
N LEU A 373 -14.11 7.22 -16.86
CA LEU A 373 -14.00 8.38 -16.00
C LEU A 373 -14.20 9.63 -16.84
N VAL A 374 -15.14 10.48 -16.45
CA VAL A 374 -15.32 11.79 -17.07
C VAL A 374 -14.22 12.69 -16.54
N PRO A 375 -13.43 13.37 -17.42
CA PRO A 375 -12.51 14.40 -16.92
C PRO A 375 -13.31 15.43 -16.11
N PRO A 376 -12.72 16.05 -15.08
CA PRO A 376 -13.34 17.19 -14.45
C PRO A 376 -13.64 18.20 -15.54
N SER A 377 -14.90 18.65 -15.66
CA SER A 377 -15.27 19.71 -16.59
C SER A 377 -14.32 20.87 -16.33
N SER A 378 -13.54 21.25 -17.34
CA SER A 378 -12.75 22.49 -17.26
C SER A 378 -13.67 23.58 -16.76
N PRO A 379 -13.29 24.41 -15.81
CA PRO A 379 -14.12 25.54 -15.42
C PRO A 379 -14.36 26.37 -16.70
N GLU A 380 -15.53 26.22 -17.28
CA GLU A 380 -15.95 27.03 -18.42
C GLU A 380 -15.90 28.49 -18.01
N GLY A 381 -15.06 29.25 -18.71
CA GLY A 381 -15.29 30.65 -18.96
C GLY A 381 -15.11 31.59 -17.78
N LEU A 382 -13.87 31.82 -17.40
CA LEU A 382 -13.51 33.20 -17.06
C LEU A 382 -13.17 33.92 -18.36
N GLU A 383 -14.17 34.53 -18.97
CA GLU A 383 -13.93 35.54 -20.02
C GLU A 383 -12.91 36.56 -19.48
N PRO A 384 -11.90 36.95 -20.27
CA PRO A 384 -10.96 37.96 -19.84
C PRO A 384 -11.75 39.25 -19.60
N VAL A 385 -11.74 39.73 -18.35
CA VAL A 385 -12.27 41.05 -18.02
C VAL A 385 -11.62 42.08 -18.95
N GLN A 386 -12.35 42.56 -19.93
CA GLN A 386 -11.94 43.67 -20.77
C GLN A 386 -11.68 44.88 -19.87
N ARG A 387 -10.43 45.26 -19.77
CA ARG A 387 -10.09 46.60 -19.21
C ARG A 387 -10.62 47.64 -20.18
N VAL A 388 -11.66 48.33 -19.77
CA VAL A 388 -12.13 49.54 -20.42
C VAL A 388 -11.11 50.65 -20.16
N PRO A 389 -10.78 51.50 -21.14
CA PRO A 389 -9.73 52.49 -21.13
C PRO A 389 -9.96 53.64 -20.10
#